data_c0f77342f375089744b26c40bb2d9498
#
_entry.id   c0f77342f375089744b26c40bb2d9498
#
_cell.length_a   1.000
_cell.length_b   1.000
_cell.length_c   1.000
_cell.angle_alpha   90.00
_cell.angle_beta   90.00
_cell.angle_gamma   90.00
#
_symmetry.space_group_name_H-M   'P 1'
#
loop_
_entity.id
_entity.type
_entity.pdbx_description
1 polymer ?
#
loop_
_entity_poly.entity_id
_entity_poly.type
_entity_poly.pdbx_seq_one_letter_code
_entity_poly.pdbx_strand_id
1 'polypeptide(L)'
;MSIMHKWSIYSSIFCFFVTVSGPLPFYNVSGGFYHGFKDVEHASGEVAEKVMGTGGLIFQVNTLGGAITRGPDSAYPHREYPFMGEIQAYWQRKSQREALIANVTALRKAIGAKAHYRNYPDATLENPLEAYYGPSLLRLRAVKVRYDPDNLICHPQSLTS
;
A
#
# COMPACT_ATOMS: atom_id res chain seq x y z
N MET A 1 -30.04 -6.89 11.02
CA MET A 1 -28.88 -7.56 11.67
C MET A 1 -27.67 -6.69 11.43
N SER A 2 -27.16 -6.10 12.50
CA SER A 2 -26.24 -4.94 12.46
C SER A 2 -24.86 -5.31 11.90
N ILE A 3 -24.33 -4.45 11.03
CA ILE A 3 -22.97 -4.49 10.43
C ILE A 3 -21.88 -4.62 11.51
N MET A 4 -22.11 -4.12 12.72
CA MET A 4 -21.18 -4.23 13.84
C MET A 4 -20.83 -5.66 14.26
N HIS A 5 -21.68 -6.67 14.03
CA HIS A 5 -21.39 -8.06 14.36
C HIS A 5 -20.38 -8.72 13.41
N LYS A 6 -20.27 -8.21 12.19
CA LYS A 6 -19.28 -8.76 11.21
C LYS A 6 -17.85 -8.31 11.52
N TRP A 7 -17.65 -7.12 12.07
CA TRP A 7 -16.32 -6.58 12.39
C TRP A 7 -15.64 -7.22 13.59
N SER A 8 -16.42 -7.75 14.55
CA SER A 8 -15.86 -8.49 15.70
C SER A 8 -15.12 -9.77 15.29
N ILE A 9 -15.51 -10.36 14.17
CA ILE A 9 -14.85 -11.57 13.63
C ILE A 9 -13.50 -11.24 12.99
N TYR A 10 -13.35 -10.05 12.40
CA TYR A 10 -12.10 -9.65 11.74
C TYR A 10 -10.99 -9.23 12.71
N SER A 11 -11.35 -8.70 13.87
CA SER A 11 -10.41 -8.37 14.94
C SER A 11 -9.74 -9.61 15.56
N SER A 12 -10.40 -10.76 15.50
CA SER A 12 -9.90 -12.02 16.09
C SER A 12 -9.04 -12.86 15.15
N ILE A 13 -9.03 -12.57 13.84
CA ILE A 13 -8.25 -13.34 12.85
C ILE A 13 -6.79 -12.88 12.79
N PHE A 14 -6.43 -11.79 13.47
CA PHE A 14 -5.09 -11.21 13.42
C PHE A 14 -4.03 -11.92 14.30
N CYS A 15 -4.36 -13.01 14.96
CA CYS A 15 -3.43 -13.80 15.78
C CYS A 15 -3.24 -15.23 15.29
N PHE A 16 -3.07 -15.46 14.00
CA PHE A 16 -2.41 -16.68 13.56
C PHE A 16 -0.90 -16.45 13.57
N PHE A 17 -0.27 -16.74 14.70
CA PHE A 17 1.16 -17.00 14.75
C PHE A 17 1.45 -18.24 13.89
N VAL A 18 1.80 -18.03 12.65
CA VAL A 18 2.50 -19.07 11.89
C VAL A 18 3.91 -19.11 12.49
N THR A 19 4.18 -20.08 13.34
CA THR A 19 5.54 -20.41 13.76
C THR A 19 6.27 -20.99 12.54
N VAL A 20 6.78 -20.09 11.69
CA VAL A 20 7.66 -20.46 10.60
C VAL A 20 9.08 -20.29 11.12
N SER A 21 9.88 -21.32 11.03
CA SER A 21 11.31 -21.27 11.35
C SER A 21 12.06 -20.53 10.23
N GLY A 22 12.02 -19.20 10.24
CA GLY A 22 12.73 -18.35 9.28
C GLY A 22 11.85 -17.26 8.64
N PRO A 23 12.47 -16.25 7.98
CA PRO A 23 11.74 -15.19 7.29
C PRO A 23 10.98 -15.74 6.07
N LEU A 24 9.67 -15.49 6.00
CA LEU A 24 8.88 -15.79 4.82
C LEU A 24 9.19 -14.77 3.72
N PRO A 25 9.40 -15.21 2.48
CA PRO A 25 9.39 -14.32 1.35
C PRO A 25 8.03 -13.64 1.22
N PHE A 26 8.03 -12.35 0.91
CA PHE A 26 6.81 -11.58 0.74
C PHE A 26 6.91 -10.58 -0.40
N TYR A 27 5.78 -10.08 -0.81
CA TYR A 27 5.62 -8.96 -1.75
C TYR A 27 4.50 -8.07 -1.24
N ASN A 28 4.71 -6.76 -1.28
CA ASN A 28 3.68 -5.81 -0.90
C ASN A 28 3.60 -4.63 -1.87
N VAL A 29 2.44 -4.03 -1.92
CA VAL A 29 2.20 -2.78 -2.64
C VAL A 29 1.26 -1.89 -1.83
N SER A 30 1.28 -0.58 -2.11
CA SER A 30 0.28 0.33 -1.58
C SER A 30 -1.12 -0.06 -2.07
N GLY A 31 -2.04 -0.25 -1.15
CA GLY A 31 -3.47 -0.42 -1.42
C GLY A 31 -4.22 0.91 -1.60
N GLY A 32 -3.50 2.05 -1.58
CA GLY A 32 -4.07 3.38 -1.78
C GLY A 32 -4.36 4.13 -0.48
N PHE A 33 -4.80 5.39 -0.65
CA PHE A 33 -5.24 6.27 0.43
C PHE A 33 -6.74 6.53 0.32
N TYR A 34 -7.41 6.72 1.46
CA TYR A 34 -8.85 6.84 1.54
C TYR A 34 -9.26 8.05 2.39
N HIS A 35 -10.26 8.82 1.91
CA HIS A 35 -10.76 10.00 2.60
C HIS A 35 -11.75 9.68 3.73
N GLY A 36 -12.36 8.51 3.71
CA GLY A 36 -13.35 8.15 4.72
C GLY A 36 -13.58 6.65 4.86
N PHE A 37 -14.36 6.30 5.88
CA PHE A 37 -14.67 4.91 6.17
C PHE A 37 -15.44 4.22 5.04
N LYS A 38 -16.29 4.96 4.31
CA LYS A 38 -17.03 4.42 3.15
C LYS A 38 -16.10 3.96 2.02
N ASP A 39 -15.01 4.70 1.80
CA ASP A 39 -14.03 4.33 0.78
C ASP A 39 -13.26 3.07 1.20
N VAL A 40 -12.94 2.96 2.50
CA VAL A 40 -12.34 1.74 3.08
C VAL A 40 -13.29 0.55 2.96
N GLU A 41 -14.57 0.74 3.25
CA GLU A 41 -15.60 -0.30 3.14
C GLU A 41 -15.74 -0.79 1.69
N HIS A 42 -15.78 0.13 0.73
CA HIS A 42 -15.82 -0.18 -0.69
C HIS A 42 -14.56 -0.97 -1.11
N ALA A 43 -13.37 -0.45 -0.84
CA ALA A 43 -12.12 -1.12 -1.19
C ALA A 43 -11.99 -2.50 -0.53
N SER A 44 -12.43 -2.64 0.72
CA SER A 44 -12.45 -3.93 1.42
C SER A 44 -13.43 -4.91 0.77
N GLY A 45 -14.58 -4.44 0.29
CA GLY A 45 -15.57 -5.25 -0.45
C GLY A 45 -14.97 -5.82 -1.75
N GLU A 46 -14.28 -4.99 -2.52
CA GLU A 46 -13.63 -5.38 -3.79
C GLU A 46 -12.57 -6.49 -3.63
N VAL A 47 -11.93 -6.55 -2.47
CA VAL A 47 -10.83 -7.50 -2.25
C VAL A 47 -11.19 -8.69 -1.36
N ALA A 48 -12.30 -8.61 -0.63
CA ALA A 48 -12.64 -9.55 0.44
C ALA A 48 -12.70 -11.01 -0.01
N GLU A 49 -13.41 -11.30 -1.09
CA GLU A 49 -13.56 -12.67 -1.60
C GLU A 49 -12.19 -13.28 -1.94
N LYS A 50 -11.36 -12.50 -2.65
CA LYS A 50 -10.04 -12.96 -3.09
C LYS A 50 -9.09 -13.17 -1.95
N VAL A 51 -9.06 -12.23 -0.99
CA VAL A 51 -8.20 -12.31 0.19
C VAL A 51 -8.61 -13.50 1.08
N MET A 52 -9.92 -13.69 1.32
CA MET A 52 -10.41 -14.81 2.11
C MET A 52 -10.23 -16.16 1.41
N GLY A 53 -10.33 -16.19 0.09
CA GLY A 53 -10.22 -17.42 -0.71
C GLY A 53 -8.79 -17.81 -1.07
N THR A 54 -7.77 -16.99 -0.78
CA THR A 54 -6.39 -17.25 -1.20
C THR A 54 -5.43 -17.16 -0.01
N GLY A 55 -4.92 -18.30 0.43
CA GLY A 55 -3.93 -18.34 1.50
C GLY A 55 -2.68 -17.53 1.16
N GLY A 56 -2.24 -16.72 2.12
CA GLY A 56 -1.05 -15.86 1.98
C GLY A 56 -1.33 -14.44 1.50
N LEU A 57 -2.58 -14.11 1.11
CA LEU A 57 -2.96 -12.72 0.82
C LEU A 57 -3.48 -12.01 2.07
N ILE A 58 -3.10 -10.75 2.21
CA ILE A 58 -3.57 -9.85 3.28
C ILE A 58 -3.92 -8.51 2.66
N PHE A 59 -5.06 -7.94 3.05
CA PHE A 59 -5.37 -6.53 2.89
C PHE A 59 -5.42 -5.89 4.26
N GLN A 60 -4.51 -4.95 4.50
CA GLN A 60 -4.39 -4.22 5.75
C GLN A 60 -4.81 -2.77 5.55
N VAL A 61 -5.52 -2.20 6.51
CA VAL A 61 -5.83 -0.77 6.55
C VAL A 61 -5.25 -0.15 7.81
N ASN A 62 -4.46 0.89 7.63
CA ASN A 62 -3.86 1.69 8.69
C ASN A 62 -4.61 3.01 8.86
N THR A 63 -4.82 3.43 10.09
CA THR A 63 -5.35 4.76 10.41
C THR A 63 -4.23 5.78 10.52
N LEU A 64 -4.40 6.94 9.90
CA LEU A 64 -3.40 8.00 9.79
C LEU A 64 -3.86 9.30 10.49
N GLY A 65 -4.36 9.20 11.72
CA GLY A 65 -4.87 10.36 12.44
C GLY A 65 -3.82 11.13 13.27
N GLY A 66 -4.29 12.08 14.05
CA GLY A 66 -3.51 12.75 15.09
C GLY A 66 -2.39 13.63 14.58
N ALA A 67 -1.15 13.32 14.95
CA ALA A 67 0.02 14.13 14.62
C ALA A 67 0.34 14.17 13.11
N ILE A 68 -0.04 13.14 12.35
CA ILE A 68 0.21 13.08 10.90
C ILE A 68 -0.51 14.21 10.19
N THR A 69 -1.78 14.46 10.53
CA THR A 69 -2.60 15.51 9.89
C THR A 69 -2.15 16.92 10.27
N ARG A 70 -1.49 17.08 11.42
CA ARG A 70 -1.01 18.37 11.96
C ARG A 70 0.48 18.61 11.73
N GLY A 71 1.16 17.69 11.04
CA GLY A 71 2.59 17.82 10.79
C GLY A 71 2.93 19.01 9.89
N PRO A 72 4.19 19.49 9.94
CA PRO A 72 4.64 20.58 9.08
C PRO A 72 4.57 20.18 7.60
N ASP A 73 4.57 21.19 6.73
CA ASP A 73 4.70 20.98 5.28
C ASP A 73 6.00 20.21 4.98
N SER A 74 5.86 19.12 4.24
CA SER A 74 6.96 18.21 3.91
C SER A 74 6.74 17.54 2.56
N ALA A 75 7.69 16.70 2.14
CA ALA A 75 7.58 15.90 0.93
C ALA A 75 6.51 14.80 0.99
N TYR A 76 5.88 14.58 2.15
CA TYR A 76 4.77 13.63 2.32
C TYR A 76 3.44 14.31 1.97
N PRO A 77 2.82 14.03 0.81
CA PRO A 77 1.65 14.76 0.32
C PRO A 77 0.32 14.22 0.85
N HIS A 78 0.31 13.11 1.59
CA HIS A 78 -0.91 12.35 1.91
C HIS A 78 -1.47 12.63 3.31
N ARG A 79 -1.25 13.83 3.88
CA ARG A 79 -1.66 14.17 5.25
C ARG A 79 -3.16 14.30 5.44
N GLU A 80 -3.88 14.58 4.36
CA GLU A 80 -5.35 14.72 4.38
C GLU A 80 -6.10 13.40 4.46
N TYR A 81 -5.42 12.28 4.18
CA TYR A 81 -6.06 10.97 4.19
C TYR A 81 -6.01 10.33 5.58
N PRO A 82 -7.18 10.04 6.18
CA PRO A 82 -7.24 9.37 7.49
C PRO A 82 -6.94 7.87 7.43
N PHE A 83 -6.91 7.26 6.24
CA PHE A 83 -6.67 5.84 6.07
C PHE A 83 -5.73 5.54 4.90
N MET A 84 -4.94 4.48 5.07
CA MET A 84 -4.05 3.95 4.05
C MET A 84 -4.16 2.43 3.99
N GLY A 85 -4.32 1.89 2.79
CA GLY A 85 -4.32 0.45 2.52
C GLY A 85 -2.93 -0.07 2.16
N GLU A 86 -2.73 -1.35 2.45
CA GLU A 86 -1.59 -2.14 2.01
C GLU A 86 -2.08 -3.52 1.58
N ILE A 87 -1.60 -4.00 0.44
CA ILE A 87 -1.85 -5.37 -0.04
C ILE A 87 -0.54 -6.14 0.09
N GLN A 88 -0.59 -7.29 0.76
CA GLN A 88 0.57 -8.12 1.01
C GLN A 88 0.32 -9.54 0.51
N ALA A 89 1.38 -10.21 0.07
CA ALA A 89 1.40 -11.62 -0.26
C ALA A 89 2.59 -12.30 0.40
N TYR A 90 2.36 -13.42 1.04
CA TYR A 90 3.36 -14.28 1.68
C TYR A 90 3.30 -15.68 1.10
N TRP A 91 4.44 -16.33 0.87
CA TRP A 91 4.49 -17.69 0.36
C TRP A 91 5.55 -18.53 1.08
N GLN A 92 5.26 -19.80 1.20
CA GLN A 92 6.19 -20.80 1.75
C GLN A 92 6.95 -21.52 0.64
N ARG A 93 6.27 -21.79 -0.48
CA ARG A 93 6.85 -22.50 -1.62
C ARG A 93 7.06 -21.55 -2.80
N LYS A 94 8.22 -21.60 -3.42
CA LYS A 94 8.59 -20.75 -4.57
C LYS A 94 7.55 -20.83 -5.70
N SER A 95 6.90 -21.98 -5.90
CA SER A 95 5.85 -22.15 -6.91
C SER A 95 4.58 -21.31 -6.70
N GLN A 96 4.36 -20.78 -5.48
CA GLN A 96 3.20 -19.92 -5.17
C GLN A 96 3.43 -18.46 -5.54
N ARG A 97 4.71 -18.05 -5.71
CA ARG A 97 5.12 -16.65 -5.86
C ARG A 97 4.40 -15.92 -6.99
N GLU A 98 4.44 -16.47 -8.19
CA GLU A 98 3.91 -15.78 -9.39
C GLU A 98 2.40 -15.58 -9.32
N ALA A 99 1.67 -16.62 -8.89
CA ALA A 99 0.22 -16.53 -8.72
C ALA A 99 -0.18 -15.50 -7.65
N LEU A 100 0.55 -15.45 -6.54
CA LEU A 100 0.29 -14.48 -5.47
C LEU A 100 0.60 -13.05 -5.88
N ILE A 101 1.70 -12.80 -6.58
CA ILE A 101 2.03 -11.48 -7.13
C ILE A 101 0.99 -11.04 -8.16
N ALA A 102 0.53 -11.93 -9.04
CA ALA A 102 -0.53 -11.63 -9.98
C ALA A 102 -1.86 -11.26 -9.27
N ASN A 103 -2.19 -11.97 -8.18
CA ASN A 103 -3.35 -11.64 -7.35
C ASN A 103 -3.21 -10.26 -6.68
N VAL A 104 -2.05 -9.90 -6.11
CA VAL A 104 -1.79 -8.57 -5.55
C VAL A 104 -2.00 -7.48 -6.61
N THR A 105 -1.47 -7.68 -7.82
CA THR A 105 -1.64 -6.74 -8.93
C THR A 105 -3.10 -6.58 -9.33
N ALA A 106 -3.86 -7.70 -9.39
CA ALA A 106 -5.29 -7.67 -9.71
C ALA A 106 -6.09 -6.94 -8.61
N LEU A 107 -5.82 -7.20 -7.33
CA LEU A 107 -6.46 -6.53 -6.20
C LEU A 107 -6.19 -5.02 -6.20
N ARG A 108 -4.93 -4.61 -6.42
CA ARG A 108 -4.59 -3.19 -6.55
C ARG A 108 -5.38 -2.50 -7.67
N LYS A 109 -5.50 -3.16 -8.82
CA LYS A 109 -6.28 -2.63 -9.95
C LYS A 109 -7.77 -2.53 -9.63
N ALA A 110 -8.34 -3.52 -8.93
CA ALA A 110 -9.74 -3.51 -8.51
C ALA A 110 -10.05 -2.35 -7.56
N ILE A 111 -9.18 -2.08 -6.59
CA ILE A 111 -9.29 -0.92 -5.69
C ILE A 111 -9.27 0.41 -6.46
N GLY A 112 -8.49 0.53 -7.53
CA GLY A 112 -8.45 1.69 -8.40
C GLY A 112 -7.95 2.99 -7.75
N ALA A 113 -7.23 2.90 -6.63
CA ALA A 113 -6.67 4.06 -5.95
C ALA A 113 -5.66 4.80 -6.82
N LYS A 114 -5.65 6.14 -6.75
CA LYS A 114 -4.75 7.00 -7.53
C LYS A 114 -3.52 7.47 -6.75
N ALA A 115 -3.66 7.67 -5.44
CA ALA A 115 -2.58 8.04 -4.53
C ALA A 115 -2.00 6.79 -3.87
N HIS A 116 -0.67 6.68 -3.83
CA HIS A 116 0.02 5.50 -3.32
C HIS A 116 1.16 5.87 -2.37
N TYR A 117 1.46 4.98 -1.43
CA TYR A 117 2.52 5.20 -0.46
C TYR A 117 3.86 4.77 -1.03
N ARG A 118 4.83 5.70 -1.05
CA ARG A 118 6.16 5.48 -1.62
C ARG A 118 6.93 4.33 -0.97
N ASN A 119 6.72 4.08 0.33
CA ASN A 119 7.41 3.00 1.04
C ASN A 119 6.76 1.62 0.83
N TYR A 120 5.63 1.56 0.13
CA TYR A 120 5.02 0.33 -0.41
C TYR A 120 5.06 0.40 -1.94
N PRO A 121 6.27 0.30 -2.55
CA PRO A 121 6.45 0.55 -3.96
C PRO A 121 5.73 -0.50 -4.81
N ASP A 122 5.15 -0.05 -5.91
CA ASP A 122 4.50 -0.92 -6.89
C ASP A 122 5.12 -0.70 -8.27
N ALA A 123 5.87 -1.68 -8.74
CA ALA A 123 6.52 -1.64 -10.05
C ALA A 123 5.54 -1.64 -11.24
N THR A 124 4.25 -1.89 -10.99
CA THR A 124 3.21 -1.95 -12.04
C THR A 124 2.46 -0.62 -12.22
N LEU A 125 2.81 0.43 -11.47
CA LEU A 125 2.26 1.76 -11.66
C LEU A 125 2.78 2.39 -12.94
N GLU A 126 1.89 2.93 -13.76
CA GLU A 126 2.24 3.64 -15.01
C GLU A 126 2.95 4.97 -14.72
N ASN A 127 2.47 5.71 -13.73
CA ASN A 127 3.00 7.01 -13.31
C ASN A 127 3.36 7.00 -11.81
N PRO A 128 4.39 6.24 -11.40
CA PRO A 128 4.69 6.03 -9.99
C PRO A 128 5.04 7.32 -9.23
N LEU A 129 5.79 8.23 -9.84
CA LEU A 129 6.21 9.47 -9.17
C LEU A 129 5.04 10.39 -8.87
N GLU A 130 4.09 10.50 -9.79
CA GLU A 130 2.88 11.29 -9.57
C GLU A 130 2.03 10.66 -8.48
N ALA A 131 1.83 9.34 -8.52
CA ALA A 131 1.06 8.61 -7.52
C ALA A 131 1.66 8.69 -6.11
N TYR A 132 3.00 8.76 -5.98
CA TYR A 132 3.70 8.85 -4.71
C TYR A 132 3.83 10.26 -4.15
N TYR A 133 4.06 11.24 -5.00
CA TYR A 133 4.48 12.58 -4.58
C TYR A 133 3.47 13.68 -4.93
N GLY A 134 2.57 13.44 -5.88
CA GLY A 134 1.55 14.41 -6.28
C GLY A 134 2.09 15.82 -6.43
N PRO A 135 1.49 16.83 -5.75
CA PRO A 135 1.92 18.23 -5.84
C PRO A 135 3.38 18.48 -5.44
N SER A 136 3.98 17.62 -4.63
CA SER A 136 5.36 17.75 -4.17
C SER A 136 6.40 17.36 -5.22
N LEU A 137 5.99 16.73 -6.34
CA LEU A 137 6.91 16.14 -7.31
C LEU A 137 7.87 17.18 -7.92
N LEU A 138 7.37 18.34 -8.34
CA LEU A 138 8.20 19.38 -8.94
C LEU A 138 9.27 19.91 -7.97
N ARG A 139 8.88 20.14 -6.71
CA ARG A 139 9.82 20.58 -5.66
C ARG A 139 10.88 19.51 -5.39
N LEU A 140 10.49 18.25 -5.34
CA LEU A 140 11.41 17.12 -5.13
C LEU A 140 12.40 16.95 -6.28
N ARG A 141 11.98 17.14 -7.53
CA ARG A 141 12.88 17.16 -8.69
C ARG A 141 13.91 18.28 -8.58
N ALA A 142 13.51 19.49 -8.20
CA ALA A 142 14.45 20.58 -7.97
C ALA A 142 15.48 20.27 -6.86
N VAL A 143 15.04 19.61 -5.79
CA VAL A 143 15.95 19.12 -4.73
C VAL A 143 16.91 18.07 -5.29
N LYS A 144 16.41 17.11 -6.09
CA LYS A 144 17.25 16.08 -6.72
C LYS A 144 18.34 16.70 -7.60
N VAL A 145 18.00 17.62 -8.49
CA VAL A 145 18.97 18.34 -9.36
C VAL A 145 20.03 19.07 -8.53
N ARG A 146 19.64 19.68 -7.42
CA ARG A 146 20.55 20.44 -6.57
C ARG A 146 21.54 19.57 -5.79
N TYR A 147 21.08 18.43 -5.25
CA TYR A 147 21.87 17.65 -4.28
C TYR A 147 22.44 16.34 -4.86
N ASP A 148 21.96 15.92 -6.00
CA ASP A 148 22.39 14.71 -6.70
C ASP A 148 22.31 14.91 -8.23
N PRO A 149 23.05 15.92 -8.78
CA PRO A 149 23.01 16.26 -10.20
C PRO A 149 23.46 15.12 -11.10
N ASP A 150 24.40 14.29 -10.62
CA ASP A 150 24.93 13.14 -11.36
C ASP A 150 24.08 11.87 -11.19
N ASN A 151 22.93 11.98 -10.49
CA ASN A 151 21.99 10.87 -10.26
C ASN A 151 22.65 9.60 -9.68
N LEU A 152 23.55 9.78 -8.73
CA LEU A 152 24.28 8.68 -8.06
C LEU A 152 23.33 7.85 -7.16
N ILE A 153 22.33 8.50 -6.56
CA ILE A 153 21.30 7.85 -5.75
C ILE A 153 20.10 7.57 -6.64
N CYS A 154 20.07 6.40 -7.26
CA CYS A 154 19.02 6.02 -8.19
C CYS A 154 18.47 4.61 -7.95
N HIS A 155 17.24 4.38 -8.40
CA HIS A 155 16.56 3.08 -8.50
C HIS A 155 15.42 3.21 -9.54
N PRO A 156 14.77 2.12 -10.00
CA PRO A 156 13.82 2.16 -11.12
C PRO A 156 12.67 3.17 -11.03
N GLN A 157 12.28 3.56 -9.80
CA GLN A 157 11.23 4.56 -9.56
C GLN A 157 11.75 5.76 -8.76
N SER A 158 13.06 6.07 -8.86
CA SER A 158 13.62 7.28 -8.24
C SER A 158 13.28 8.52 -9.05
N LEU A 159 13.35 9.67 -8.35
CA LEU A 159 13.40 10.96 -9.03
C LEU A 159 14.65 10.99 -9.94
N THR A 160 14.46 11.38 -11.17
CA THR A 160 15.56 11.66 -12.11
C THR A 160 15.80 13.17 -12.17
N SER A 161 17.03 13.55 -12.34
CA SER A 161 17.46 14.92 -12.63
C SER A 161 16.95 15.39 -13.98
#